data_21b623319d007a5fa037da7fc6900865
#
_entry.id   21b623319d007a5fa037da7fc6900865
#
_cell.length_a   1.000
_cell.length_b   1.000
_cell.length_c   1.000
_cell.angle_alpha   90.00
_cell.angle_beta   90.00
_cell.angle_gamma   90.00
#
_symmetry.space_group_name_H-M   'P 1'
#
loop_
_entity.id
_entity.type
_entity.pdbx_description
1 polymer ?
#
loop_
_entity_poly.entity_id
_entity_poly.type
_entity_poly.pdbx_seq_one_letter_code
_entity_poly.pdbx_strand_id
1 'polypeptide(L)'
;MAPSVFSSSEKSLIKSVFPSSSYKIITVSPVRIYAAFPTPDKWYYTGVEGALAFVRDTSNVFHFKVVDLKSKGQIVWDHELYEDFYFYEDKPYFHTFAGDKCMLGLCYADESGAVQMYKKVSNRAKYAKSSSSSSGFSFAKKISSLIGSSSSSSDDKRVSSSKEQLSNDTRAEPQWNGLVDQLG
;
A
#
# COMPACT_ATOMS: atom_id res chain seq x y z
N MET A 1 19.38 0.97 19.53
CA MET A 1 17.97 1.28 19.19
C MET A 1 17.99 2.31 18.09
N ALA A 2 17.41 2.02 16.93
CA ALA A 2 17.27 3.02 15.89
C ALA A 2 16.45 4.21 16.42
N PRO A 3 16.82 5.47 16.11
CA PRO A 3 16.07 6.62 16.56
C PRO A 3 14.65 6.53 16.03
N SER A 4 13.70 6.80 16.91
CA SER A 4 12.27 6.81 16.52
C SER A 4 12.01 7.98 15.58
N VAL A 5 11.47 7.72 14.40
CA VAL A 5 11.15 8.71 13.38
C VAL A 5 10.19 9.80 13.88
N PHE A 6 9.34 9.45 14.85
CA PHE A 6 8.39 10.39 15.48
C PHE A 6 8.77 10.67 16.94
N SER A 7 8.66 11.92 17.33
CA SER A 7 8.78 12.36 18.72
C SER A 7 7.66 11.79 19.60
N SER A 8 7.80 11.88 20.90
CA SER A 8 6.76 11.43 21.84
C SER A 8 5.45 12.20 21.69
N SER A 9 5.53 13.50 21.41
CA SER A 9 4.35 14.35 21.17
C SER A 9 3.62 13.99 19.88
N GLU A 10 4.36 13.75 18.80
CA GLU A 10 3.77 13.32 17.51
C GLU A 10 3.11 11.94 17.63
N LYS A 11 3.73 11.01 18.35
CA LYS A 11 3.11 9.70 18.63
C LYS A 11 1.82 9.81 19.44
N SER A 12 1.79 10.72 20.41
CA SER A 12 0.59 10.97 21.20
C SER A 12 -0.51 11.60 20.36
N LEU A 13 -0.13 12.55 19.50
CA LEU A 13 -1.04 13.19 18.55
C LEU A 13 -1.65 12.15 17.58
N ILE A 14 -0.83 11.32 16.95
CA ILE A 14 -1.31 10.26 16.04
C ILE A 14 -2.28 9.32 16.76
N LYS A 15 -1.96 8.90 17.98
CA LYS A 15 -2.84 8.02 18.77
C LYS A 15 -4.16 8.69 19.12
N SER A 16 -4.20 10.00 19.36
CA SER A 16 -5.44 10.73 19.64
C SER A 16 -6.37 10.81 18.44
N VAL A 17 -5.80 10.87 17.22
CA VAL A 17 -6.56 10.87 15.95
C VAL A 17 -7.19 9.51 15.67
N PHE A 18 -6.53 8.42 16.09
CA PHE A 18 -7.00 7.05 15.87
C PHE A 18 -7.30 6.34 17.19
N PRO A 19 -8.43 6.64 17.85
CA PRO A 19 -8.79 5.98 19.10
C PRO A 19 -8.96 4.46 18.87
N SER A 20 -8.48 3.67 19.82
CA SER A 20 -8.48 2.20 19.73
C SER A 20 -9.89 1.58 19.67
N SER A 21 -10.91 2.33 20.05
CA SER A 21 -12.32 1.95 19.88
C SER A 21 -12.77 1.93 18.42
N SER A 22 -12.17 2.75 17.57
CA SER A 22 -12.56 2.94 16.17
C SER A 22 -11.54 2.41 15.18
N TYR A 23 -10.26 2.46 15.54
CA TYR A 23 -9.18 2.09 14.64
C TYR A 23 -8.13 1.19 15.29
N LYS A 24 -7.56 0.29 14.50
CA LYS A 24 -6.30 -0.39 14.80
C LYS A 24 -5.20 0.18 13.92
N ILE A 25 -4.26 0.90 14.51
CA ILE A 25 -3.05 1.33 13.81
C ILE A 25 -2.14 0.11 13.59
N ILE A 26 -1.74 -0.12 12.34
CA ILE A 26 -0.88 -1.25 11.95
C ILE A 26 0.56 -0.77 11.80
N THR A 27 0.76 0.35 11.12
CA THR A 27 2.06 1.02 11.02
C THR A 27 1.87 2.49 10.65
N VAL A 28 2.90 3.31 10.92
CA VAL A 28 2.91 4.73 10.59
C VAL A 28 4.29 5.10 10.06
N SER A 29 4.32 5.92 9.00
CA SER A 29 5.57 6.44 8.43
C SER A 29 5.39 7.88 7.93
N PRO A 30 6.41 8.75 8.02
CA PRO A 30 6.34 10.07 7.41
C PRO A 30 6.38 9.95 5.89
N VAL A 31 5.46 10.65 5.21
CA VAL A 31 5.38 10.63 3.74
C VAL A 31 5.05 11.98 3.15
N ARG A 32 5.32 12.09 1.85
CA ARG A 32 4.72 13.05 0.91
C ARG A 32 3.95 12.31 -0.15
N ILE A 33 2.78 12.84 -0.52
CA ILE A 33 1.94 12.24 -1.57
C ILE A 33 2.17 12.95 -2.90
N TYR A 34 2.36 12.14 -3.92
CA TYR A 34 2.48 12.55 -5.32
C TYR A 34 1.34 11.97 -6.14
N ALA A 35 0.99 12.67 -7.22
CA ALA A 35 0.00 12.22 -8.19
C ALA A 35 0.58 12.28 -9.61
N ALA A 36 0.31 11.27 -10.41
CA ALA A 36 0.61 11.27 -11.84
C ALA A 36 -0.54 11.97 -12.60
N PHE A 37 -0.71 13.26 -12.36
CA PHE A 37 -1.75 14.12 -12.92
C PHE A 37 -1.24 15.58 -12.96
N PRO A 38 -1.52 16.36 -14.02
CA PRO A 38 -2.36 16.05 -15.18
C PRO A 38 -1.69 15.16 -16.24
N THR A 39 -0.40 14.94 -16.14
CA THR A 39 0.38 14.16 -17.10
C THR A 39 0.74 12.80 -16.48
N PRO A 40 0.29 11.67 -17.04
CA PRO A 40 0.42 10.35 -16.39
C PRO A 40 1.85 9.81 -16.30
N ASP A 41 2.78 10.38 -17.05
CA ASP A 41 4.21 10.02 -17.05
C ASP A 41 5.06 10.88 -16.10
N LYS A 42 4.43 11.83 -15.38
CA LYS A 42 5.11 12.72 -14.44
C LYS A 42 4.47 12.71 -13.07
N TRP A 43 5.31 12.78 -12.06
CA TRP A 43 4.89 12.89 -10.66
C TRP A 43 4.86 14.33 -10.19
N TYR A 44 3.73 14.75 -9.66
CA TYR A 44 3.51 16.09 -9.10
C TYR A 44 3.24 15.97 -7.61
N TYR A 45 3.91 16.81 -6.82
CA TYR A 45 3.63 16.88 -5.39
C TYR A 45 2.23 17.45 -5.16
N THR A 46 1.43 16.77 -4.36
CA THR A 46 0.03 17.18 -4.11
C THR A 46 -0.12 18.25 -3.02
N GLY A 47 0.97 18.64 -2.34
CA GLY A 47 0.91 19.47 -1.13
C GLY A 47 0.57 18.69 0.13
N VAL A 48 0.28 17.40 0.04
CA VAL A 48 -0.05 16.56 1.20
C VAL A 48 1.20 15.90 1.75
N GLU A 49 1.53 16.22 2.99
CA GLU A 49 2.61 15.59 3.76
C GLU A 49 2.19 15.36 5.20
N GLY A 50 2.79 14.38 5.87
CA GLY A 50 2.53 14.10 7.28
C GLY A 50 2.81 12.67 7.67
N ALA A 51 2.17 12.24 8.75
CA ALA A 51 2.25 10.85 9.22
C ALA A 51 1.20 10.00 8.49
N LEU A 52 1.65 9.18 7.53
CA LEU A 52 0.79 8.17 6.90
C LEU A 52 0.57 7.03 7.88
N ALA A 53 -0.65 6.87 8.33
CA ALA A 53 -1.09 5.74 9.13
C ALA A 53 -1.78 4.71 8.23
N PHE A 54 -1.29 3.48 8.25
CA PHE A 54 -2.02 2.33 7.75
C PHE A 54 -2.85 1.78 8.90
N VAL A 55 -4.16 1.92 8.77
CA VAL A 55 -5.12 1.60 9.83
C VAL A 55 -6.18 0.62 9.32
N ARG A 56 -6.79 -0.08 10.27
CA ARG A 56 -8.00 -0.87 10.04
C ARG A 56 -9.10 -0.33 10.93
N ASP A 57 -10.29 -0.12 10.38
CA ASP A 57 -11.47 0.33 11.12
C ASP A 57 -12.25 -0.83 11.79
N THR A 58 -13.36 -0.50 12.44
CA THR A 58 -14.25 -1.46 13.11
C THR A 58 -14.97 -2.38 12.14
N SER A 59 -15.20 -1.93 10.90
CA SER A 59 -15.81 -2.70 9.81
C SER A 59 -14.85 -3.64 9.11
N ASN A 60 -13.59 -3.70 9.58
CA ASN A 60 -12.51 -4.52 9.01
C ASN A 60 -11.97 -3.99 7.67
N VAL A 61 -12.25 -2.73 7.36
CA VAL A 61 -11.73 -2.04 6.16
C VAL A 61 -10.38 -1.42 6.48
N PHE A 62 -9.48 -1.48 5.52
CA PHE A 62 -8.13 -0.92 5.62
C PHE A 62 -8.08 0.45 4.95
N HIS A 63 -7.36 1.39 5.55
CA HIS A 63 -7.20 2.75 5.05
C HIS A 63 -5.76 3.22 5.15
N PHE A 64 -5.38 4.05 4.20
CA PHE A 64 -4.28 4.99 4.34
C PHE A 64 -4.85 6.34 4.77
N LYS A 65 -4.37 6.89 5.89
CA LYS A 65 -4.77 8.21 6.38
C LYS A 65 -3.54 9.02 6.72
N VAL A 66 -3.45 10.23 6.16
CA VAL A 66 -2.35 11.15 6.49
C VAL A 66 -2.81 12.13 7.55
N VAL A 67 -2.06 12.17 8.64
CA VAL A 67 -2.25 13.10 9.75
C VAL A 67 -1.25 14.24 9.59
N ASP A 68 -1.76 15.47 9.54
CA ASP A 68 -0.92 16.65 9.60
C ASP A 68 -0.36 16.83 11.02
N LEU A 69 0.95 16.74 11.15
CA LEU A 69 1.65 16.89 12.43
C LEU A 69 1.84 18.36 12.83
N LYS A 70 1.65 19.32 11.89
CA LYS A 70 1.78 20.77 12.14
C LYS A 70 0.50 21.38 12.70
N SER A 71 -0.67 20.82 12.34
CA SER A 71 -2.00 21.33 12.71
C SER A 71 -2.72 20.32 13.59
N LYS A 72 -2.59 20.40 14.89
CA LYS A 72 -3.37 19.67 15.92
C LYS A 72 -3.87 18.23 15.55
N GLY A 73 -3.26 17.56 14.57
CA GLY A 73 -3.58 16.19 14.19
C GLY A 73 -4.83 16.04 13.33
N GLN A 74 -5.03 16.88 12.34
CA GLN A 74 -6.11 16.70 11.37
C GLN A 74 -5.74 15.63 10.35
N ILE A 75 -6.72 14.80 9.94
CA ILE A 75 -6.59 13.93 8.78
C ILE A 75 -6.74 14.81 7.54
N VAL A 76 -5.66 14.96 6.78
CA VAL A 76 -5.61 15.80 5.58
C VAL A 76 -5.78 15.02 4.30
N TRP A 77 -5.70 13.69 4.38
CA TRP A 77 -5.91 12.81 3.25
C TRP A 77 -6.29 11.41 3.73
N ASP A 78 -7.19 10.74 2.98
CA ASP A 78 -7.71 9.41 3.27
C ASP A 78 -7.88 8.63 1.96
N HIS A 79 -7.56 7.34 2.00
CA HIS A 79 -7.75 6.42 0.89
C HIS A 79 -8.09 5.03 1.44
N GLU A 80 -9.24 4.50 1.03
CA GLU A 80 -9.64 3.14 1.34
C GLU A 80 -8.90 2.14 0.47
N LEU A 81 -8.39 1.05 1.07
CA LEU A 81 -7.79 -0.04 0.34
C LEU A 81 -8.88 -1.02 -0.10
N TYR A 82 -9.26 -0.95 -1.35
CA TYR A 82 -10.26 -1.83 -1.96
C TYR A 82 -9.76 -3.29 -2.11
N GLU A 83 -10.65 -4.21 -2.47
CA GLU A 83 -10.36 -5.65 -2.49
C GLU A 83 -9.16 -6.00 -3.37
N ASP A 84 -9.14 -5.51 -4.60
CA ASP A 84 -8.06 -5.71 -5.58
C ASP A 84 -6.97 -4.63 -5.50
N PHE A 85 -6.68 -4.13 -4.31
CA PHE A 85 -5.67 -3.11 -4.11
C PHE A 85 -4.27 -3.66 -4.32
N TYR A 86 -3.59 -3.17 -5.36
CA TYR A 86 -2.20 -3.45 -5.66
C TYR A 86 -1.30 -2.32 -5.18
N PHE A 87 -0.23 -2.70 -4.48
CA PHE A 87 0.74 -1.78 -3.91
C PHE A 87 2.11 -2.11 -4.47
N TYR A 88 2.68 -1.20 -5.25
CA TYR A 88 3.92 -1.40 -5.98
C TYR A 88 5.07 -0.70 -5.27
N GLU A 89 6.20 -1.39 -5.15
CA GLU A 89 7.47 -0.83 -4.71
C GLU A 89 8.26 -0.40 -5.95
N ASP A 90 8.03 0.84 -6.43
CA ASP A 90 8.73 1.38 -7.60
C ASP A 90 10.20 1.68 -7.26
N LYS A 91 10.44 2.17 -6.03
CA LYS A 91 11.79 2.41 -5.48
C LYS A 91 11.78 2.12 -3.97
N PRO A 92 12.94 1.92 -3.34
CA PRO A 92 13.03 1.60 -1.91
C PRO A 92 12.30 2.59 -0.98
N TYR A 93 12.13 3.81 -1.42
CA TYR A 93 11.47 4.89 -0.67
C TYR A 93 10.25 5.46 -1.40
N PHE A 94 9.80 4.84 -2.50
CA PHE A 94 8.68 5.33 -3.29
C PHE A 94 7.77 4.20 -3.74
N HIS A 95 6.57 4.17 -3.19
CA HIS A 95 5.56 3.16 -3.50
C HIS A 95 4.38 3.77 -4.23
N THR A 96 3.79 3.02 -5.15
CA THR A 96 2.69 3.51 -5.98
C THR A 96 1.49 2.59 -5.95
N PHE A 97 0.33 3.16 -6.25
CA PHE A 97 -0.93 2.44 -6.37
C PHE A 97 -1.93 3.26 -7.21
N ALA A 98 -2.96 2.58 -7.71
CA ALA A 98 -4.02 3.24 -8.46
C ALA A 98 -4.97 3.97 -7.50
N GLY A 99 -5.11 5.28 -7.69
CA GLY A 99 -6.19 6.07 -7.09
C GLY A 99 -7.38 6.17 -8.05
N ASP A 100 -8.44 6.87 -7.65
CA ASP A 100 -9.69 6.98 -8.44
C ASP A 100 -9.50 7.63 -9.81
N LYS A 101 -8.57 8.58 -9.93
CA LYS A 101 -8.38 9.38 -11.15
C LYS A 101 -7.01 9.24 -11.78
N CYS A 102 -6.01 8.84 -11.02
CA CYS A 102 -4.62 8.75 -11.45
C CYS A 102 -3.83 7.83 -10.53
N MET A 103 -2.61 7.49 -10.94
CA MET A 103 -1.67 6.83 -10.05
C MET A 103 -1.25 7.77 -8.94
N LEU A 104 -1.20 7.26 -7.72
CA LEU A 104 -0.71 7.95 -6.54
C LEU A 104 0.63 7.36 -6.11
N GLY A 105 1.51 8.21 -5.60
CA GLY A 105 2.83 7.85 -5.11
C GLY A 105 3.04 8.29 -3.68
N LEU A 106 3.54 7.39 -2.85
CA LEU A 106 3.95 7.63 -1.47
C LEU A 106 5.46 7.72 -1.44
N CYS A 107 5.99 8.87 -1.15
CA CYS A 107 7.41 9.07 -0.96
C CYS A 107 7.72 9.15 0.53
N TYR A 108 8.53 8.24 1.01
CA TYR A 108 8.87 8.08 2.43
C TYR A 108 10.10 8.90 2.80
N ALA A 109 10.15 9.34 4.06
CA ALA A 109 11.31 10.05 4.59
C ALA A 109 12.54 9.14 4.77
N ASP A 110 12.31 7.82 4.93
CA ASP A 110 13.36 6.82 5.08
C ASP A 110 12.93 5.46 4.51
N GLU A 111 13.91 4.67 4.08
CA GLU A 111 13.68 3.34 3.48
C GLU A 111 13.12 2.33 4.49
N SER A 112 13.46 2.44 5.77
CA SER A 112 12.99 1.48 6.76
C SER A 112 11.48 1.60 6.99
N GLY A 113 10.97 2.82 6.99
CA GLY A 113 9.54 3.11 7.04
C GLY A 113 8.81 2.62 5.79
N ALA A 114 9.42 2.78 4.61
CA ALA A 114 8.91 2.27 3.34
C ALA A 114 8.79 0.74 3.35
N VAL A 115 9.89 0.04 3.68
CA VAL A 115 9.92 -1.43 3.78
C VAL A 115 8.87 -1.96 4.75
N GLN A 116 8.74 -1.32 5.93
CA GLN A 116 7.73 -1.73 6.91
C GLN A 116 6.31 -1.53 6.36
N MET A 117 6.04 -0.40 5.73
CA MET A 117 4.73 -0.10 5.14
C MET A 117 4.40 -1.15 4.06
N TYR A 118 5.30 -1.38 3.11
CA TYR A 118 5.12 -2.37 2.05
C TYR A 118 4.81 -3.76 2.60
N LYS A 119 5.63 -4.23 3.55
CA LYS A 119 5.45 -5.53 4.20
C LYS A 119 4.10 -5.66 4.91
N LYS A 120 3.64 -4.60 5.60
CA LYS A 120 2.38 -4.61 6.33
C LYS A 120 1.18 -4.57 5.38
N VAL A 121 1.22 -3.74 4.34
CA VAL A 121 0.15 -3.62 3.35
C VAL A 121 0.02 -4.90 2.52
N SER A 122 1.13 -5.46 2.03
CA SER A 122 1.14 -6.71 1.27
C SER A 122 0.64 -7.90 2.08
N ASN A 123 0.82 -7.88 3.40
CA ASN A 123 0.31 -8.92 4.30
C ASN A 123 -0.96 -8.50 5.06
N ARG A 124 -1.74 -7.56 4.53
CA ARG A 124 -2.90 -6.97 5.24
C ARG A 124 -3.93 -7.99 5.73
N ALA A 125 -4.11 -9.10 5.02
CA ALA A 125 -5.00 -10.18 5.42
C ALA A 125 -4.72 -10.72 6.83
N LYS A 126 -3.45 -10.70 7.28
CA LYS A 126 -3.06 -11.11 8.65
C LYS A 126 -3.57 -10.16 9.73
N TYR A 127 -3.94 -8.94 9.36
CA TYR A 127 -4.45 -7.91 10.28
C TYR A 127 -5.97 -7.79 10.23
N ALA A 128 -6.64 -8.50 9.32
CA ALA A 128 -8.09 -8.62 9.30
C ALA A 128 -8.57 -9.29 10.60
N LYS A 129 -9.72 -8.87 11.13
CA LYS A 129 -10.39 -9.61 12.19
C LYS A 129 -10.85 -10.93 11.61
N SER A 130 -10.51 -12.06 12.25
CA SER A 130 -11.19 -13.29 11.98
C SER A 130 -12.67 -13.09 12.30
N SER A 131 -13.53 -13.24 11.31
CA SER A 131 -14.97 -13.34 11.55
C SER A 131 -15.18 -14.62 12.37
N SER A 132 -15.33 -14.49 13.67
CA SER A 132 -15.87 -15.55 14.51
C SER A 132 -17.38 -15.60 14.26
N SER A 133 -17.79 -16.06 13.11
CA SER A 133 -19.12 -16.57 12.87
C SER A 133 -18.99 -18.08 12.80
N SER A 134 -19.37 -18.72 13.91
CA SER A 134 -19.76 -20.11 13.98
C SER A 134 -20.87 -20.35 12.97
N SER A 135 -20.53 -20.86 11.81
CA SER A 135 -21.37 -21.76 11.03
C SER A 135 -20.42 -22.58 10.17
N GLY A 136 -20.26 -23.84 10.58
CA GLY A 136 -19.46 -24.79 9.87
C GLY A 136 -20.01 -25.01 8.45
N PHE A 137 -19.16 -24.81 7.48
CA PHE A 137 -19.16 -25.58 6.26
C PHE A 137 -17.73 -25.92 5.91
N SER A 138 -17.33 -27.04 6.47
CA SER A 138 -16.14 -27.76 6.08
C SER A 138 -16.34 -28.26 4.64
N PHE A 139 -15.96 -27.48 3.64
CA PHE A 139 -16.04 -27.86 2.22
C PHE A 139 -14.69 -28.17 1.59
N ALA A 140 -13.67 -28.43 2.38
CA ALA A 140 -12.31 -28.68 1.90
C ALA A 140 -11.81 -30.11 2.12
N LYS A 141 -12.70 -31.12 2.19
CA LYS A 141 -12.26 -32.52 2.41
C LYS A 141 -13.08 -33.59 1.70
N LYS A 142 -13.58 -33.32 0.49
CA LYS A 142 -14.30 -34.37 -0.26
C LYS A 142 -14.12 -34.33 -1.79
N ILE A 143 -12.95 -33.93 -2.31
CA ILE A 143 -12.63 -34.10 -3.74
C ILE A 143 -11.31 -34.89 -3.95
N SER A 144 -10.85 -35.65 -2.96
CA SER A 144 -9.65 -36.49 -3.12
C SER A 144 -9.96 -37.96 -3.42
N SER A 145 -11.21 -38.35 -3.65
CA SER A 145 -11.53 -39.78 -3.80
C SER A 145 -12.29 -40.15 -5.08
N LEU A 146 -12.38 -39.30 -6.07
CA LEU A 146 -13.12 -39.60 -7.30
C LEU A 146 -12.39 -39.22 -8.60
N ILE A 147 -11.07 -39.37 -8.69
CA ILE A 147 -10.41 -39.50 -10.00
C ILE A 147 -9.35 -40.59 -9.87
N GLY A 148 -9.79 -41.82 -10.16
CA GLY A 148 -8.92 -42.94 -10.46
C GLY A 148 -8.44 -42.81 -11.91
N SER A 149 -7.15 -43.02 -12.05
CA SER A 149 -6.38 -43.50 -13.19
C SER A 149 -7.08 -43.63 -14.56
N SER A 150 -6.50 -42.94 -15.55
CA SER A 150 -6.13 -43.60 -16.82
C SER A 150 -5.04 -42.81 -17.52
N SER A 151 -4.04 -43.56 -17.89
CA SER A 151 -2.84 -43.27 -18.66
C SER A 151 -3.16 -42.95 -20.14
N SER A 152 -2.42 -42.08 -20.80
CA SER A 152 -1.51 -42.40 -21.92
C SER A 152 -1.24 -41.21 -22.84
N SER A 153 0.05 -41.02 -23.07
CA SER A 153 0.79 -40.71 -24.29
C SER A 153 0.55 -39.45 -25.10
N SER A 154 1.67 -38.70 -25.15
CA SER A 154 2.38 -38.09 -26.28
C SER A 154 1.59 -37.21 -27.27
N ASP A 155 2.02 -35.93 -27.41
CA ASP A 155 2.79 -35.49 -28.55
C ASP A 155 3.33 -34.04 -28.39
N ASP A 156 4.57 -33.93 -28.83
CA ASP A 156 5.34 -32.70 -29.07
C ASP A 156 4.60 -31.65 -29.93
N LYS A 157 4.63 -30.41 -29.55
CA LYS A 157 4.83 -29.29 -30.47
C LYS A 157 5.43 -28.06 -29.82
N ARG A 158 6.70 -27.91 -30.11
CA ARG A 158 7.54 -26.75 -30.03
C ARG A 158 6.89 -25.54 -30.70
N VAL A 159 6.65 -24.45 -29.98
CA VAL A 159 6.46 -23.14 -30.56
C VAL A 159 7.34 -22.13 -29.83
N SER A 160 8.15 -21.52 -30.63
CA SER A 160 9.24 -20.59 -30.45
C SER A 160 8.93 -19.41 -29.54
N SER A 161 9.96 -19.10 -28.75
CA SER A 161 10.17 -17.86 -28.02
C SER A 161 9.97 -16.62 -28.87
N SER A 162 9.08 -15.75 -28.40
CA SER A 162 9.17 -14.33 -28.70
C SER A 162 9.69 -13.63 -27.45
N LYS A 163 10.95 -13.28 -27.47
CA LYS A 163 11.55 -12.31 -26.56
C LYS A 163 10.95 -10.94 -26.92
N GLU A 164 9.97 -10.49 -26.20
CA GLU A 164 9.69 -9.07 -26.14
C GLU A 164 10.70 -8.42 -25.20
N GLN A 165 11.55 -7.64 -25.82
CA GLN A 165 12.44 -6.70 -25.14
C GLN A 165 11.56 -5.69 -24.40
N LEU A 166 11.54 -5.83 -23.07
CA LEU A 166 11.06 -4.80 -22.19
C LEU A 166 12.05 -3.63 -22.30
N SER A 167 11.65 -2.61 -23.05
CA SER A 167 12.38 -1.35 -23.12
C SER A 167 12.51 -0.80 -21.68
N ASN A 168 13.75 -0.54 -21.29
CA ASN A 168 14.12 0.21 -20.10
C ASN A 168 13.50 1.61 -20.20
N ASP A 169 12.28 1.76 -19.71
CA ASP A 169 11.69 3.06 -19.48
C ASP A 169 12.29 3.61 -18.19
N THR A 170 13.29 4.45 -18.35
CA THR A 170 13.96 5.16 -17.26
C THR A 170 12.97 6.19 -16.72
N ARG A 171 12.09 5.74 -15.83
CA ARG A 171 11.17 6.62 -15.09
C ARG A 171 11.99 7.59 -14.28
N ALA A 172 11.94 8.88 -14.64
CA ALA A 172 12.71 9.93 -14.00
C ALA A 172 12.47 9.92 -12.49
N GLU A 173 13.55 9.99 -11.72
CA GLU A 173 13.48 10.13 -10.27
C GLU A 173 12.67 11.37 -9.90
N PRO A 174 11.76 11.27 -8.91
CA PRO A 174 11.07 12.45 -8.43
C PRO A 174 12.10 13.37 -7.77
N GLN A 175 12.40 14.48 -8.43
CA GLN A 175 13.31 15.49 -7.90
C GLN A 175 12.59 16.30 -6.82
N TRP A 176 12.93 16.04 -5.56
CA TRP A 176 12.34 16.67 -4.38
C TRP A 176 12.51 18.18 -4.32
N ASN A 177 13.58 18.71 -4.92
CA ASN A 177 14.00 20.11 -4.77
C ASN A 177 13.47 21.06 -5.86
N GLY A 178 12.75 20.57 -6.85
CA GLY A 178 12.28 21.41 -7.97
C GLY A 178 10.77 21.53 -8.14
N LEU A 179 9.98 20.74 -7.38
CA LEU A 179 8.52 20.64 -7.57
C LEU A 179 7.68 21.55 -6.66
N VAL A 180 8.33 22.17 -5.66
CA VAL A 180 7.62 23.07 -4.71
C VAL A 180 7.23 24.40 -5.38
N ASP A 181 7.92 24.81 -6.45
CA ASP A 181 7.74 26.12 -7.09
C ASP A 181 6.74 26.14 -8.26
N GLN A 182 6.11 24.99 -8.61
CA GLN A 182 5.22 24.92 -9.78
C GLN A 182 3.73 24.79 -9.43
N LEU A 183 3.38 24.82 -8.17
CA LEU A 183 1.98 24.81 -7.69
C LEU A 183 1.68 26.09 -6.89
N GLY A 184 2.02 27.26 -7.46
CA GLY A 184 1.56 28.56 -7.01
C GLY A 184 0.12 28.81 -7.45
#